data_e13a310743c04da2133d0e140443436f
#
_entry.id   e13a310743c04da2133d0e140443436f
#
_cell.length_a   1.000
_cell.length_b   1.000
_cell.length_c   1.000
_cell.angle_alpha   90.00
_cell.angle_beta   90.00
_cell.angle_gamma   90.00
#
_symmetry.space_group_name_H-M   'P 1'
#
loop_
_entity.id
_entity.type
_entity.pdbx_description
1 polymer ?
#
loop_
_entity_poly.entity_id
_entity_poly.type
_entity_poly.pdbx_seq_one_letter_code
_entity_poly.pdbx_strand_id
1 'polypeptide(L)' 'MSKHFFDYDDDDFAMSISDSIARDSDGNLMMRMGDHMAMDMDTGDIHMISSWSDDDEE' A
#
# COMPACT_ATOMS: atom_id res chain seq x y z
N MET A 1 2.79 8.57 -12.49
CA MET A 1 3.90 7.94 -11.90
C MET A 1 3.53 7.04 -10.80
N SER A 2 4.15 5.91 -10.69
CA SER A 2 3.83 4.97 -9.65
C SER A 2 4.54 5.35 -8.37
N LYS A 3 3.94 5.05 -7.25
CA LYS A 3 4.52 5.29 -5.95
C LYS A 3 4.72 4.00 -5.23
N HIS A 4 5.83 3.90 -4.54
CA HIS A 4 6.16 2.72 -3.77
C HIS A 4 6.09 3.04 -2.30
N PHE A 5 5.65 2.08 -1.51
CA PHE A 5 5.72 2.21 -0.07
C PHE A 5 6.03 0.84 0.51
N PHE A 6 6.45 0.84 1.77
CA PHE A 6 6.86 -0.38 2.43
C PHE A 6 5.70 -0.92 3.26
N ASP A 7 5.42 -2.19 3.10
CA ASP A 7 4.38 -2.86 3.86
C ASP A 7 5.04 -3.55 5.04
N TYR A 8 4.86 -3.01 6.22
CA TYR A 8 5.51 -3.55 7.41
C TYR A 8 4.95 -4.91 7.79
N ASP A 9 3.70 -5.16 7.45
CA ASP A 9 3.07 -6.42 7.81
C ASP A 9 3.65 -7.57 7.00
N ASP A 10 3.88 -7.34 5.72
CA ASP A 10 4.46 -8.35 4.86
C ASP A 10 5.96 -8.22 4.74
N ASP A 11 6.52 -7.19 5.30
CA ASP A 11 7.96 -6.93 5.18
C ASP A 11 8.38 -6.85 3.72
N ASP A 12 7.63 -6.16 2.92
CA ASP A 12 7.82 -6.12 1.50
C ASP A 12 7.35 -4.77 0.96
N PHE A 13 7.62 -4.50 -0.30
CA PHE A 13 7.21 -3.26 -0.92
C PHE A 13 5.91 -3.44 -1.70
N ALA A 14 5.14 -2.37 -1.76
CA ALA A 14 3.95 -2.33 -2.58
C ALA A 14 4.00 -1.09 -3.45
N MET A 15 3.20 -1.08 -4.48
CA MET A 15 3.16 0.02 -5.42
C MET A 15 1.72 0.45 -5.62
N SER A 16 1.47 1.74 -5.49
CA SER A 16 0.13 2.24 -5.71
C SER A 16 -0.19 2.24 -7.20
N ILE A 17 -1.37 1.77 -7.54
CA ILE A 17 -1.83 1.75 -8.90
C ILE A 17 -2.79 2.91 -9.15
N SER A 18 -3.50 3.32 -8.12
CA SER A 18 -4.40 4.46 -8.21
C SER A 18 -4.43 5.13 -6.85
N ASP A 19 -5.32 6.12 -6.70
CA ASP A 19 -5.40 6.85 -5.45
C ASP A 19 -5.80 5.96 -4.28
N SER A 20 -6.46 4.86 -4.55
CA SER A 20 -7.00 4.02 -3.47
C SER A 20 -6.54 2.58 -3.55
N ILE A 21 -5.87 2.19 -4.61
CA ILE A 21 -5.53 0.78 -4.82
C ILE A 21 -4.03 0.64 -5.00
N ALA A 22 -3.47 -0.37 -4.36
CA ALA A 22 -2.06 -0.70 -4.52
C ALA A 22 -1.92 -2.20 -4.73
N ARG A 23 -0.77 -2.60 -5.19
CA ARG A 23 -0.45 -4.01 -5.40
C ARG A 23 0.88 -4.30 -4.74
N ASP A 24 0.92 -5.36 -3.96
CA ASP A 24 2.17 -5.73 -3.30
C ASP A 24 3.01 -6.59 -4.24
N SER A 25 4.18 -6.99 -3.76
CA SER A 25 5.10 -7.73 -4.61
C SER A 25 4.60 -9.13 -4.93
N ASP A 26 3.67 -9.65 -4.16
CA ASP A 26 3.07 -10.94 -4.46
C ASP A 26 1.96 -10.82 -5.48
N GLY A 27 1.57 -9.63 -5.84
CA GLY A 27 0.50 -9.42 -6.79
C GLY A 27 -0.86 -9.26 -6.15
N ASN A 28 -0.93 -9.19 -4.82
CA ASN A 28 -2.20 -9.01 -4.12
C ASN A 28 -2.59 -7.55 -4.15
N LEU A 29 -3.86 -7.31 -4.31
CA LEU A 29 -4.37 -5.95 -4.31
C LEU A 29 -4.78 -5.54 -2.91
N MET A 30 -4.56 -4.29 -2.59
CA MET A 30 -4.99 -3.75 -1.31
C MET A 30 -5.62 -2.39 -1.51
N MET A 31 -6.55 -2.07 -0.61
CA MET A 31 -7.29 -0.84 -0.68
C MET A 31 -6.81 0.11 0.41
N ARG A 32 -6.66 1.37 0.06
CA ARG A 32 -6.22 2.36 1.02
C ARG A 32 -7.27 2.55 2.10
N MET A 33 -6.83 2.47 3.35
CA MET A 33 -7.67 2.72 4.50
C MET A 33 -7.28 4.01 5.21
N GLY A 34 -6.08 4.47 4.97
CA GLY A 34 -5.58 5.68 5.57
C GLY A 34 -4.19 5.94 5.03
N ASP A 35 -3.48 6.91 5.60
CA ASP A 35 -2.15 7.24 5.10
C ASP A 35 -1.13 6.15 5.42
N HIS A 36 -1.37 5.41 6.48
CA HIS A 36 -0.42 4.40 6.92
C HIS A 36 -1.06 3.02 7.04
N MET A 37 -2.21 2.82 6.43
CA MET A 37 -2.91 1.55 6.52
C MET A 37 -3.54 1.19 5.19
N ALA A 38 -3.49 -0.08 4.86
CA ALA A 38 -4.15 -0.59 3.68
C ALA A 38 -4.80 -1.94 4.02
N MET A 39 -5.90 -2.27 3.37
CA MET A 39 -6.59 -3.51 3.61
C MET A 39 -6.36 -4.45 2.44
N ASP A 40 -5.98 -5.68 2.74
CA ASP A 40 -5.81 -6.70 1.72
C ASP A 40 -7.20 -7.08 1.19
N MET A 41 -7.44 -6.87 -0.08
CA MET A 41 -8.74 -7.12 -0.67
C MET A 41 -9.05 -8.60 -0.78
N ASP A 42 -8.05 -9.44 -0.68
CA ASP A 42 -8.24 -10.87 -0.79
C ASP A 42 -8.65 -11.49 0.54
N THR A 43 -8.03 -11.07 1.62
CA THR A 43 -8.29 -11.66 2.93
C THR A 43 -9.00 -10.71 3.88
N GLY A 44 -8.93 -9.42 3.62
CA GLY A 44 -9.51 -8.44 4.52
C GLY A 44 -8.59 -8.02 5.64
N ASP A 45 -7.35 -8.43 5.60
CA ASP A 45 -6.40 -8.08 6.64
C ASP A 45 -5.93 -6.65 6.48
N ILE A 46 -5.68 -5.99 7.60
CA ILE A 46 -5.14 -4.64 7.59
C ILE A 46 -3.63 -4.71 7.65
N HIS A 47 -2.98 -4.01 6.75
CA HIS A 47 -1.52 -3.93 6.71
C HIS A 47 -1.08 -2.54 7.10
N MET A 48 -0.05 -2.47 7.91
CA MET A 48 0.57 -1.19 8.24
C MET A 48 1.62 -0.89 7.19
N ILE A 49 1.57 0.30 6.65
CA ILE A 49 2.46 0.70 5.58
C ILE A 49 3.18 1.99 5.97
N SER A 50 4.25 2.29 5.26
CA SER A 50 5.05 3.46 5.59
C SER A 50 4.29 4.75 5.30
N SER A 51 3.71 4.87 4.15
CA SER A 51 2.89 6.02 3.81
C SER A 51 2.30 5.82 2.43
N TRP A 52 1.00 6.00 2.31
CA TRP A 52 0.38 5.86 1.01
C TRP A 52 0.76 7.01 0.10
N SER A 53 0.67 8.22 0.61
CA SER A 53 1.00 9.39 -0.17
C SER A 53 2.39 9.83 0.10
N ASP A 54 3.31 9.28 -0.55
CA ASP A 54 4.69 9.54 -0.28
C ASP A 54 5.19 10.66 -1.11
N ASP A 55 4.56 11.75 -1.09
CA ASP A 55 4.99 12.77 -1.91
C ASP A 55 6.04 13.54 -1.41
N ASP A 56 6.54 13.72 -1.24
CA ASP A 56 7.51 14.50 -0.99
C ASP A 56 7.56 15.75 -1.34
N GLU A 57 7.27 16.16 -1.46
CA GLU A 57 7.32 17.05 -1.72
C GLU A 57 7.78 17.71 -1.58
N GLU A 58 8.12 17.99 -1.55
CA GLU A 58 8.54 18.51 -1.46
C GLU A 58 8.71 18.83 -1.50
#